data_d2ded0f484addc1eb304b80429f08b0d
#
_entry.id   d2ded0f484addc1eb304b80429f08b0d
#
_cell.length_a   1.000
_cell.length_b   1.000
_cell.length_c   1.000
_cell.angle_alpha   90.00
_cell.angle_beta   90.00
_cell.angle_gamma   90.00
#
_symmetry.space_group_name_H-M   'P 1'
#
loop_
_entity.id
_entity.type
_entity.pdbx_description
1 polymer ?
#
loop_
_entity_poly.entity_id
_entity_poly.type
_entity_poly.pdbx_seq_one_letter_code
_entity_poly.pdbx_strand_id
1 'polypeptide(L)'
;MCPVPSFTPGETDASAGRPSASQWHHDAVTLARQQQIQVVAHRGASDEAPEHTLAAYRRAIEDGADALECDVRLTADGHLVCVHDRRVNRTSNGRGAVSALELADLAALDFGSWKNSEASRTSTEGPDWEDTSVLTLERLLELVADAGRRVELAIETKHPTRWAGQVEERLLMLLKRFGLDAPTGAPDAPSPVRVMSFSARSLHRIQAASPHLPTVYLMQFVSPRHRDGRLPRGVPIAGPGIRIVRSHPGYVEKLKRAGHQVHVWTVNEPEDVDLCVGLGVDAIITNRPRAVLHQLGRG
;
A
#
# COMPACT_ATOMS: atom_id res chain seq x y z
N MET A 1 59.32 -36.33 37.17
CA MET A 1 59.54 -35.25 36.17
C MET A 1 58.79 -35.62 34.90
N CYS A 2 57.60 -35.04 34.71
CA CYS A 2 56.87 -35.21 33.48
C CYS A 2 57.07 -33.95 32.62
N PRO A 3 57.20 -34.04 31.28
CA PRO A 3 57.40 -32.89 30.44
C PRO A 3 56.06 -32.23 30.13
N VAL A 4 56.07 -30.88 30.15
CA VAL A 4 54.96 -30.00 29.79
C VAL A 4 54.91 -29.87 28.27
N PRO A 5 53.74 -29.97 27.60
CA PRO A 5 53.65 -29.74 26.17
C PRO A 5 53.62 -28.22 25.89
N SER A 6 54.45 -27.79 24.94
CA SER A 6 54.52 -26.46 24.40
C SER A 6 53.30 -26.18 23.46
N PHE A 7 52.53 -25.15 23.77
CA PHE A 7 51.46 -24.63 22.94
C PHE A 7 52.07 -23.64 21.93
N THR A 8 51.94 -23.91 20.64
CA THR A 8 52.16 -22.94 19.57
C THR A 8 50.85 -22.19 19.28
N PRO A 9 50.83 -20.83 19.21
CA PRO A 9 49.65 -20.10 18.82
C PRO A 9 49.40 -20.29 17.31
N GLY A 10 48.21 -20.79 16.97
CA GLY A 10 47.74 -20.86 15.59
C GLY A 10 47.51 -19.44 15.05
N GLU A 11 48.03 -19.19 13.88
CA GLU A 11 47.75 -17.99 13.07
C GLU A 11 46.27 -17.92 12.76
N THR A 12 45.59 -16.91 13.31
CA THR A 12 44.24 -16.52 12.86
C THR A 12 44.39 -15.78 11.54
N ASP A 13 43.91 -16.41 10.46
CA ASP A 13 43.82 -15.83 9.15
C ASP A 13 42.77 -14.66 9.19
N ALA A 14 43.26 -13.45 9.38
CA ALA A 14 42.48 -12.21 9.39
C ALA A 14 42.60 -11.51 8.01
N SER A 15 42.16 -12.21 6.93
CA SER A 15 42.05 -11.59 5.61
C SER A 15 40.62 -11.30 5.22
N ALA A 16 39.80 -10.75 6.12
CA ALA A 16 38.61 -10.03 5.74
C ALA A 16 39.04 -8.62 5.28
N GLY A 17 39.30 -8.45 3.97
CA GLY A 17 39.73 -7.20 3.40
C GLY A 17 38.74 -6.08 3.73
N ARG A 18 39.26 -4.92 4.18
CA ARG A 18 38.43 -3.72 4.38
C ARG A 18 37.76 -3.34 3.07
N PRO A 19 36.42 -3.07 3.08
CA PRO A 19 35.72 -2.68 1.88
C PRO A 19 36.32 -1.43 1.25
N SER A 20 36.37 -1.35 -0.07
CA SER A 20 36.92 -0.23 -0.80
C SER A 20 36.06 1.03 -0.63
N ALA A 21 36.64 2.23 -0.84
CA ALA A 21 35.89 3.49 -0.76
C ALA A 21 34.70 3.53 -1.72
N SER A 22 34.80 2.87 -2.88
CA SER A 22 33.68 2.71 -3.84
C SER A 22 32.57 1.81 -3.28
N GLN A 23 32.91 0.79 -2.53
CA GLN A 23 31.97 -0.10 -1.86
C GLN A 23 31.20 0.63 -0.75
N TRP A 24 31.92 1.37 0.12
CA TRP A 24 31.32 2.23 1.14
C TRP A 24 30.36 3.27 0.54
N HIS A 25 30.71 3.87 -0.59
CA HIS A 25 29.85 4.85 -1.27
C HIS A 25 28.60 4.18 -1.83
N HIS A 26 28.73 3.00 -2.45
CA HIS A 26 27.61 2.23 -2.98
C HIS A 26 26.65 1.79 -1.87
N ASP A 27 27.16 1.29 -0.77
CA ASP A 27 26.38 0.83 0.39
C ASP A 27 25.64 2.01 1.05
N ALA A 28 26.30 3.16 1.22
CA ALA A 28 25.69 4.37 1.77
C ALA A 28 24.55 4.91 0.89
N VAL A 29 24.71 4.90 -0.43
CA VAL A 29 23.67 5.32 -1.38
C VAL A 29 22.49 4.34 -1.36
N THR A 30 22.76 3.05 -1.23
CA THR A 30 21.72 2.01 -1.15
C THR A 30 20.94 2.15 0.15
N LEU A 31 21.61 2.31 1.29
CA LEU A 31 20.97 2.54 2.60
C LEU A 31 20.11 3.81 2.60
N ALA A 32 20.62 4.92 2.05
CA ALA A 32 19.86 6.15 1.94
C ALA A 32 18.59 5.99 1.07
N ARG A 33 18.68 5.21 -0.02
CA ARG A 33 17.52 4.87 -0.86
C ARG A 33 16.51 4.00 -0.13
N GLN A 34 16.95 2.99 0.60
CA GLN A 34 16.07 2.12 1.38
C GLN A 34 15.23 2.89 2.40
N GLN A 35 15.83 3.88 3.06
CA GLN A 35 15.14 4.75 4.02
C GLN A 35 14.12 5.70 3.38
N GLN A 36 14.23 5.97 2.08
CA GLN A 36 13.34 6.87 1.33
C GLN A 36 12.14 6.16 0.70
N ILE A 37 12.19 4.82 0.52
CA ILE A 37 11.09 4.06 -0.08
C ILE A 37 9.92 4.02 0.89
N GLN A 38 8.76 4.51 0.44
CA GLN A 38 7.54 4.46 1.23
C GLN A 38 6.96 3.04 1.27
N VAL A 39 6.67 2.53 2.46
CA VAL A 39 5.99 1.24 2.66
C VAL A 39 4.50 1.47 2.85
N VAL A 40 3.71 0.94 1.92
CA VAL A 40 2.26 1.11 1.85
C VAL A 40 1.59 -0.22 2.16
N ALA A 41 0.76 -0.28 3.19
CA ALA A 41 0.05 -1.48 3.59
C ALA A 41 -1.17 -1.71 2.68
N HIS A 42 -1.10 -2.69 1.78
CA HIS A 42 -2.12 -3.06 0.82
C HIS A 42 -3.34 -3.68 1.50
N ARG A 43 -4.44 -2.92 1.59
CA ARG A 43 -5.66 -3.28 2.33
C ARG A 43 -5.41 -3.53 3.83
N GLY A 44 -4.44 -2.81 4.40
CA GLY A 44 -3.90 -3.04 5.73
C GLY A 44 -2.78 -4.09 5.76
N ALA A 45 -2.42 -4.61 6.92
CA ALA A 45 -1.52 -5.76 7.09
C ALA A 45 -2.25 -7.05 6.68
N SER A 46 -2.62 -7.13 5.40
CA SER A 46 -3.60 -8.10 4.88
C SER A 46 -3.08 -9.53 4.79
N ASP A 47 -1.79 -9.77 5.01
CA ASP A 47 -1.24 -11.12 5.19
C ASP A 47 -1.52 -11.67 6.61
N GLU A 48 -1.54 -10.80 7.61
CA GLU A 48 -1.73 -11.16 9.04
C GLU A 48 -3.20 -11.06 9.47
N ALA A 49 -3.95 -10.08 8.98
CA ALA A 49 -5.36 -9.85 9.32
C ALA A 49 -6.26 -9.86 8.07
N PRO A 50 -7.59 -10.02 8.20
CA PRO A 50 -8.51 -9.96 7.08
C PRO A 50 -8.44 -8.62 6.36
N GLU A 51 -8.27 -8.64 5.03
CA GLU A 51 -8.15 -7.42 4.21
C GLU A 51 -9.31 -6.46 4.44
N HIS A 52 -9.03 -5.15 4.44
CA HIS A 52 -10.04 -4.08 4.58
C HIS A 52 -10.82 -4.08 5.90
N THR A 53 -10.33 -4.75 6.93
CA THR A 53 -10.90 -4.64 8.29
C THR A 53 -10.16 -3.59 9.12
N LEU A 54 -10.80 -3.11 10.17
CA LEU A 54 -10.18 -2.17 11.10
C LEU A 54 -8.94 -2.80 11.76
N ALA A 55 -9.01 -4.10 12.09
CA ALA A 55 -7.88 -4.88 12.62
C ALA A 55 -6.66 -4.85 11.69
N ALA A 56 -6.86 -5.06 10.36
CA ALA A 56 -5.77 -5.04 9.40
C ALA A 56 -5.09 -3.65 9.31
N TYR A 57 -5.87 -2.57 9.42
CA TYR A 57 -5.32 -1.22 9.37
C TYR A 57 -4.66 -0.79 10.67
N ARG A 58 -5.24 -1.12 11.83
CA ARG A 58 -4.58 -0.92 13.13
C ARG A 58 -3.24 -1.63 13.16
N ARG A 59 -3.20 -2.89 12.75
CA ARG A 59 -1.97 -3.68 12.66
C ARG A 59 -0.93 -3.03 11.75
N ALA A 60 -1.31 -2.54 10.57
CA ALA A 60 -0.40 -1.85 9.67
C ALA A 60 0.18 -0.56 10.27
N ILE A 61 -0.63 0.19 11.04
CA ILE A 61 -0.17 1.39 11.76
C ILE A 61 0.82 1.01 12.87
N GLU A 62 0.54 -0.04 13.64
CA GLU A 62 1.41 -0.57 14.69
C GLU A 62 2.73 -1.10 14.14
N ASP A 63 2.70 -1.76 12.98
CA ASP A 63 3.88 -2.23 12.27
C ASP A 63 4.76 -1.09 11.73
N GLY A 64 4.28 0.15 11.75
CA GLY A 64 5.03 1.32 11.30
C GLY A 64 4.89 1.66 9.82
N ALA A 65 3.89 1.11 9.11
CA ALA A 65 3.64 1.43 7.69
C ALA A 65 3.52 2.96 7.48
N ASP A 66 4.17 3.48 6.44
CA ASP A 66 4.14 4.93 6.13
C ASP A 66 2.77 5.37 5.60
N ALA A 67 2.11 4.46 4.88
CA ALA A 67 0.81 4.71 4.30
C ALA A 67 -0.05 3.45 4.32
N LEU A 68 -1.36 3.65 4.24
CA LEU A 68 -2.36 2.61 4.07
C LEU A 68 -2.95 2.70 2.66
N GLU A 69 -3.18 1.56 2.05
CA GLU A 69 -3.91 1.49 0.79
C GLU A 69 -5.30 0.91 1.04
N CYS A 70 -6.31 1.45 0.36
CA CYS A 70 -7.67 0.93 0.40
C CYS A 70 -8.39 1.03 -0.95
N ASP A 71 -9.28 0.05 -1.17
CA ASP A 71 -10.17 -0.03 -2.34
C ASP A 71 -11.56 0.49 -1.98
N VAL A 72 -12.06 1.52 -2.64
CA VAL A 72 -13.39 2.04 -2.31
C VAL A 72 -14.45 1.70 -3.35
N ARG A 73 -15.62 1.30 -2.85
CA ARG A 73 -16.84 1.06 -3.60
C ARG A 73 -18.02 1.77 -2.98
N LEU A 74 -19.00 2.12 -3.83
CA LEU A 74 -20.23 2.77 -3.40
C LEU A 74 -21.32 1.72 -3.14
N THR A 75 -21.98 1.81 -1.99
CA THR A 75 -23.18 1.04 -1.63
C THR A 75 -24.43 1.54 -2.38
N ALA A 76 -25.55 0.83 -2.26
CA ALA A 76 -26.81 1.23 -2.88
C ALA A 76 -27.32 2.59 -2.37
N ASP A 77 -27.12 2.86 -1.10
CA ASP A 77 -27.51 4.09 -0.38
C ASP A 77 -26.42 5.17 -0.35
N GLY A 78 -25.31 4.97 -1.08
CA GLY A 78 -24.31 6.02 -1.37
C GLY A 78 -23.21 6.18 -0.36
N HIS A 79 -22.91 5.18 0.46
CA HIS A 79 -21.75 5.13 1.35
C HIS A 79 -20.52 4.56 0.64
N LEU A 80 -19.32 5.08 0.96
CA LEU A 80 -18.06 4.51 0.51
C LEU A 80 -17.59 3.46 1.53
N VAL A 81 -17.45 2.22 1.06
CA VAL A 81 -16.95 1.09 1.85
C VAL A 81 -15.65 0.54 1.28
N CYS A 82 -14.77 0.04 2.14
CA CYS A 82 -13.50 -0.56 1.78
C CYS A 82 -13.71 -2.04 1.39
N VAL A 83 -13.85 -2.30 0.09
CA VAL A 83 -14.05 -3.66 -0.45
C VAL A 83 -13.39 -3.76 -1.82
N HIS A 84 -12.49 -4.73 -2.01
CA HIS A 84 -11.81 -4.92 -3.29
C HIS A 84 -12.74 -5.43 -4.39
N ASP A 85 -13.43 -6.53 -4.13
CA ASP A 85 -14.23 -7.21 -5.12
C ASP A 85 -15.55 -6.47 -5.39
N ARG A 86 -16.09 -6.68 -6.57
CA ARG A 86 -17.42 -6.17 -6.93
C ARG A 86 -18.54 -6.79 -6.08
N ARG A 87 -18.29 -7.98 -5.54
CA ARG A 87 -19.23 -8.75 -4.71
C ARG A 87 -18.58 -9.09 -3.38
N VAL A 88 -19.39 -9.14 -2.33
CA VAL A 88 -18.92 -9.45 -0.96
C VAL A 88 -18.60 -10.93 -0.72
N ASN A 89 -18.87 -11.79 -1.67
CA ASN A 89 -18.85 -13.25 -1.51
C ASN A 89 -17.51 -13.86 -1.06
N ARG A 90 -16.38 -13.27 -1.41
CA ARG A 90 -15.04 -13.80 -1.08
C ARG A 90 -14.62 -13.45 0.33
N THR A 91 -14.94 -12.24 0.76
CA THR A 91 -14.44 -11.66 2.02
C THR A 91 -15.53 -11.49 3.08
N SER A 92 -16.71 -12.09 2.87
CA SER A 92 -17.76 -12.09 3.90
C SER A 92 -18.59 -13.39 3.85
N ASN A 93 -19.39 -13.58 4.90
CA ASN A 93 -20.39 -14.65 4.96
C ASN A 93 -21.65 -14.36 4.12
N GLY A 94 -21.71 -13.15 3.50
CA GLY A 94 -22.83 -12.72 2.66
C GLY A 94 -22.64 -12.96 1.18
N ARG A 95 -23.65 -12.55 0.39
CA ARG A 95 -23.64 -12.63 -1.08
C ARG A 95 -24.29 -11.40 -1.68
N GLY A 96 -23.75 -10.94 -2.79
CA GLY A 96 -24.33 -9.82 -3.53
C GLY A 96 -23.28 -8.84 -4.05
N ALA A 97 -23.70 -7.94 -4.93
CA ALA A 97 -22.84 -6.85 -5.37
C ALA A 97 -22.90 -5.73 -4.33
N VAL A 98 -21.75 -5.13 -3.98
CA VAL A 98 -21.69 -3.99 -3.05
C VAL A 98 -22.67 -2.89 -3.45
N SER A 99 -22.74 -2.57 -4.74
CA SER A 99 -23.64 -1.51 -5.28
C SER A 99 -25.14 -1.84 -5.26
N ALA A 100 -25.53 -3.04 -4.80
CA ALA A 100 -26.90 -3.46 -4.66
C ALA A 100 -27.33 -3.68 -3.20
N LEU A 101 -26.40 -3.50 -2.27
CA LEU A 101 -26.62 -3.65 -0.82
C LEU A 101 -26.52 -2.27 -0.17
N GLU A 102 -27.36 -2.00 0.81
CA GLU A 102 -27.28 -0.83 1.66
C GLU A 102 -26.18 -1.02 2.74
N LEU A 103 -25.72 0.05 3.33
CA LEU A 103 -24.71 -0.03 4.40
C LEU A 103 -25.18 -0.90 5.57
N ALA A 104 -26.46 -0.83 5.93
CA ALA A 104 -27.05 -1.64 6.99
C ALA A 104 -26.97 -3.14 6.68
N ASP A 105 -27.21 -3.54 5.42
CA ASP A 105 -27.08 -4.94 4.98
C ASP A 105 -25.63 -5.42 5.10
N LEU A 106 -24.68 -4.58 4.69
CA LEU A 106 -23.25 -4.88 4.76
C LEU A 106 -22.76 -4.97 6.21
N ALA A 107 -23.25 -4.08 7.09
CA ALA A 107 -22.89 -4.05 8.51
C ALA A 107 -23.35 -5.30 9.28
N ALA A 108 -24.37 -6.00 8.77
CA ALA A 108 -24.84 -7.27 9.33
C ALA A 108 -23.97 -8.48 8.92
N LEU A 109 -22.99 -8.30 8.02
CA LEU A 109 -22.13 -9.37 7.53
C LEU A 109 -20.81 -9.41 8.30
N ASP A 110 -20.25 -10.61 8.39
CA ASP A 110 -18.91 -10.85 8.93
C ASP A 110 -17.88 -10.83 7.80
N PHE A 111 -16.95 -9.86 7.85
CA PHE A 111 -15.84 -9.69 6.92
C PHE A 111 -14.49 -10.21 7.48
N GLY A 112 -14.47 -10.80 8.67
CA GLY A 112 -13.25 -11.27 9.34
C GLY A 112 -13.04 -12.79 9.29
N SER A 113 -14.08 -13.58 9.60
CA SER A 113 -13.97 -15.03 9.83
C SER A 113 -13.50 -15.86 8.65
N TRP A 114 -13.58 -15.34 7.42
CA TRP A 114 -13.16 -16.07 6.23
C TRP A 114 -11.64 -16.36 6.21
N LYS A 115 -10.85 -15.56 6.90
CA LYS A 115 -9.38 -15.72 6.98
C LYS A 115 -8.96 -16.52 8.22
N ASN A 116 -9.67 -16.41 9.33
CA ASN A 116 -9.29 -16.94 10.65
C ASN A 116 -10.02 -18.23 11.01
N SER A 117 -10.46 -19.02 10.04
CA SER A 117 -11.31 -20.21 10.26
C SER A 117 -10.75 -21.26 11.26
N GLU A 118 -9.43 -21.28 11.51
CA GLU A 118 -8.81 -22.17 12.50
C GLU A 118 -8.42 -21.46 13.81
N ALA A 119 -7.92 -20.24 13.77
CA ALA A 119 -7.50 -19.49 14.96
C ALA A 119 -8.69 -19.00 15.81
N SER A 120 -9.83 -18.69 15.18
CA SER A 120 -11.04 -18.21 15.87
C SER A 120 -11.75 -19.31 16.69
N ARG A 121 -11.39 -20.57 16.50
CA ARG A 121 -12.00 -21.71 17.24
C ARG A 121 -11.42 -21.94 18.63
N THR A 122 -10.30 -21.31 18.97
CA THR A 122 -9.58 -21.50 20.24
C THR A 122 -9.66 -20.30 21.20
N SER A 123 -10.14 -19.13 20.73
CA SER A 123 -10.37 -17.98 21.63
C SER A 123 -11.76 -18.09 22.28
N THR A 124 -11.79 -18.03 23.60
CA THR A 124 -13.03 -17.94 24.43
C THR A 124 -13.71 -16.57 24.32
N GLU A 125 -13.03 -15.59 23.75
CA GLU A 125 -13.59 -14.27 23.39
C GLU A 125 -13.95 -14.32 21.90
N GLY A 126 -15.23 -14.09 21.58
CA GLY A 126 -15.70 -13.97 20.18
C GLY A 126 -14.92 -12.87 19.44
N PRO A 127 -14.90 -12.92 18.10
CA PRO A 127 -14.25 -11.89 17.32
C PRO A 127 -14.80 -10.51 17.70
N ASP A 128 -13.92 -9.52 17.90
CA ASP A 128 -14.36 -8.15 18.09
C ASP A 128 -15.11 -7.71 16.83
N TRP A 129 -16.42 -7.47 17.01
CA TRP A 129 -17.32 -7.15 15.90
C TRP A 129 -16.89 -5.86 15.17
N GLU A 130 -16.32 -4.90 15.88
CA GLU A 130 -15.75 -3.70 15.25
C GLU A 130 -14.61 -4.04 14.29
N ASP A 131 -13.79 -5.04 14.61
CA ASP A 131 -12.64 -5.43 13.81
C ASP A 131 -13.01 -6.34 12.62
N THR A 132 -14.23 -6.87 12.59
CA THR A 132 -14.69 -7.80 11.53
C THR A 132 -15.86 -7.28 10.71
N SER A 133 -16.44 -6.13 11.05
CA SER A 133 -17.51 -5.48 10.28
C SER A 133 -17.01 -4.88 8.97
N VAL A 134 -17.93 -4.59 8.05
CA VAL A 134 -17.60 -3.79 6.86
C VAL A 134 -17.02 -2.43 7.28
N LEU A 135 -15.86 -2.09 6.74
CA LEU A 135 -15.22 -0.82 7.03
C LEU A 135 -15.68 0.26 6.04
N THR A 136 -16.23 1.36 6.55
CA THR A 136 -16.47 2.55 5.74
C THR A 136 -15.18 3.35 5.56
N LEU A 137 -15.04 4.08 4.45
CA LEU A 137 -13.91 4.99 4.27
C LEU A 137 -13.88 6.06 5.37
N GLU A 138 -15.04 6.52 5.83
CA GLU A 138 -15.14 7.48 6.93
C GLU A 138 -14.46 6.96 8.19
N ARG A 139 -14.75 5.72 8.59
CA ARG A 139 -14.14 5.09 9.76
C ARG A 139 -12.63 4.89 9.60
N LEU A 140 -12.16 4.60 8.36
CA LEU A 140 -10.73 4.52 8.08
C LEU A 140 -10.06 5.91 8.21
N LEU A 141 -10.71 6.97 7.75
CA LEU A 141 -10.19 8.34 7.89
C LEU A 141 -10.10 8.76 9.36
N GLU A 142 -11.08 8.40 10.19
CA GLU A 142 -11.03 8.59 11.65
C GLU A 142 -9.83 7.87 12.29
N LEU A 143 -9.64 6.58 11.94
CA LEU A 143 -8.50 5.79 12.42
C LEU A 143 -7.16 6.46 12.07
N VAL A 144 -7.02 6.97 10.86
CA VAL A 144 -5.80 7.65 10.42
C VAL A 144 -5.61 8.98 11.15
N ALA A 145 -6.67 9.74 11.38
CA ALA A 145 -6.60 10.98 12.16
C ALA A 145 -6.13 10.73 13.60
N ASP A 146 -6.54 9.61 14.20
CA ASP A 146 -6.21 9.22 15.56
C ASP A 146 -4.90 8.44 15.71
N ALA A 147 -4.15 8.22 14.62
CA ALA A 147 -2.97 7.37 14.62
C ALA A 147 -1.78 7.87 15.46
N GLY A 148 -1.83 9.10 15.99
CA GLY A 148 -0.75 9.71 16.80
C GLY A 148 0.54 10.01 16.03
N ARG A 149 0.61 9.67 14.75
CA ARG A 149 1.70 9.97 13.81
C ARG A 149 1.15 10.21 12.41
N ARG A 150 1.96 10.78 11.53
CA ARG A 150 1.58 10.91 10.13
C ARG A 150 1.49 9.53 9.47
N VAL A 151 0.32 9.21 8.97
CA VAL A 151 0.03 8.04 8.12
C VAL A 151 -0.65 8.56 6.86
N GLU A 152 -0.12 8.21 5.69
CA GLU A 152 -0.70 8.63 4.42
C GLU A 152 -1.74 7.62 3.92
N LEU A 153 -2.57 8.04 2.96
CA LEU A 153 -3.60 7.20 2.36
C LEU A 153 -3.43 7.13 0.84
N ALA A 154 -3.52 5.91 0.31
CA ALA A 154 -3.59 5.61 -1.10
C ALA A 154 -4.96 4.97 -1.38
N ILE A 155 -5.89 5.75 -1.96
CA ILE A 155 -7.30 5.33 -2.11
C ILE A 155 -7.56 4.93 -3.55
N GLU A 156 -7.81 3.64 -3.82
CA GLU A 156 -8.19 3.17 -5.15
C GLU A 156 -9.70 3.31 -5.39
N THR A 157 -10.08 4.08 -6.43
CA THR A 157 -11.46 4.09 -6.93
C THR A 157 -11.67 2.91 -7.87
N LYS A 158 -12.51 1.94 -7.47
CA LYS A 158 -12.77 0.72 -8.24
C LYS A 158 -13.72 0.94 -9.41
N HIS A 159 -13.30 0.54 -10.61
CA HIS A 159 -14.04 0.62 -11.86
C HIS A 159 -14.09 -0.74 -12.58
N PRO A 160 -15.07 -1.00 -13.46
CA PRO A 160 -16.24 -0.16 -13.77
C PRO A 160 -17.23 -0.11 -12.61
N THR A 161 -17.96 1.01 -12.47
CA THR A 161 -19.04 1.16 -11.51
C THR A 161 -20.37 1.43 -12.22
N ARG A 162 -21.48 1.01 -11.60
CA ARG A 162 -22.82 1.42 -12.02
C ARG A 162 -23.00 2.94 -11.90
N TRP A 163 -22.25 3.56 -10.99
CA TRP A 163 -22.34 4.95 -10.57
C TRP A 163 -21.13 5.76 -11.02
N ALA A 164 -20.80 5.68 -12.33
CA ALA A 164 -19.64 6.38 -12.87
C ALA A 164 -19.67 7.88 -12.54
N GLY A 165 -18.60 8.36 -11.87
CA GLY A 165 -18.48 9.74 -11.39
C GLY A 165 -18.94 9.94 -9.95
N GLN A 166 -19.91 9.18 -9.46
CA GLN A 166 -20.41 9.34 -8.07
C GLN A 166 -19.41 8.85 -7.03
N VAL A 167 -18.61 7.84 -7.34
CA VAL A 167 -17.55 7.37 -6.43
C VAL A 167 -16.56 8.49 -6.19
N GLU A 168 -16.09 9.15 -7.24
CA GLU A 168 -15.16 10.27 -7.16
C GLU A 168 -15.76 11.46 -6.43
N GLU A 169 -17.01 11.80 -6.73
CA GLU A 169 -17.72 12.90 -6.07
C GLU A 169 -17.87 12.65 -4.56
N ARG A 170 -18.33 11.46 -4.17
CA ARG A 170 -18.47 11.08 -2.75
C ARG A 170 -17.12 11.04 -2.04
N LEU A 171 -16.07 10.52 -2.70
CA LEU A 171 -14.71 10.54 -2.18
C LEU A 171 -14.26 11.97 -1.88
N LEU A 172 -14.37 12.88 -2.84
CA LEU A 172 -13.93 14.27 -2.68
C LEU A 172 -14.75 15.02 -1.60
N MET A 173 -16.06 14.77 -1.52
CA MET A 173 -16.89 15.32 -0.44
C MET A 173 -16.42 14.86 0.93
N LEU A 174 -16.08 13.58 1.07
CA LEU A 174 -15.61 13.01 2.32
C LEU A 174 -14.22 13.55 2.69
N LEU A 175 -13.28 13.57 1.74
CA LEU A 175 -11.94 14.15 1.97
C LEU A 175 -12.02 15.63 2.38
N LYS A 176 -12.90 16.40 1.76
CA LYS A 176 -13.13 17.80 2.15
C LYS A 176 -13.64 17.93 3.58
N ARG A 177 -14.55 17.07 4.01
CA ARG A 177 -15.08 17.07 5.39
C ARG A 177 -13.99 16.79 6.42
N PHE A 178 -12.98 15.98 6.07
CA PHE A 178 -11.81 15.70 6.91
C PHE A 178 -10.65 16.70 6.71
N GLY A 179 -10.81 17.72 5.86
CA GLY A 179 -9.75 18.68 5.56
C GLY A 179 -8.57 18.10 4.78
N LEU A 180 -8.79 17.00 4.04
CA LEU A 180 -7.77 16.25 3.30
C LEU A 180 -7.77 16.53 1.78
N ASP A 181 -8.63 17.43 1.33
CA ASP A 181 -8.78 17.83 -0.08
C ASP A 181 -7.81 18.95 -0.51
N ALA A 182 -7.06 19.49 0.44
CA ALA A 182 -6.08 20.56 0.24
C ALA A 182 -4.74 20.21 0.92
N PRO A 183 -3.63 20.85 0.52
CA PRO A 183 -2.35 20.70 1.23
C PRO A 183 -2.51 21.07 2.72
N THR A 184 -2.09 20.20 3.60
CA THR A 184 -2.10 20.45 5.04
C THR A 184 -0.78 21.12 5.46
N GLY A 185 -0.80 22.40 5.83
CA GLY A 185 0.37 23.12 6.31
C GLY A 185 1.03 24.01 5.26
N ALA A 186 2.35 23.92 5.09
CA ALA A 186 3.08 24.75 4.12
C ALA A 186 2.56 24.53 2.68
N PRO A 187 2.59 25.56 1.83
CA PRO A 187 2.08 25.49 0.45
C PRO A 187 2.67 24.34 -0.39
N ASP A 188 3.88 23.92 -0.06
CA ASP A 188 4.63 22.86 -0.74
C ASP A 188 4.56 21.50 -0.02
N ALA A 189 3.81 21.38 1.08
CA ALA A 189 3.70 20.12 1.79
C ALA A 189 2.89 19.11 0.93
N PRO A 190 3.41 17.87 0.74
CA PRO A 190 2.69 16.87 -0.03
C PRO A 190 1.37 16.52 0.66
N SER A 191 0.31 16.33 -0.15
CA SER A 191 -0.98 15.85 0.35
C SER A 191 -0.80 14.51 1.08
N PRO A 192 -1.43 14.32 2.25
CA PRO A 192 -1.41 13.03 2.94
C PRO A 192 -2.25 11.96 2.22
N VAL A 193 -2.99 12.36 1.19
CA VAL A 193 -3.86 11.47 0.42
C VAL A 193 -3.47 11.50 -1.05
N ARG A 194 -3.46 10.32 -1.69
CA ARG A 194 -3.39 10.16 -3.14
C ARG A 194 -4.51 9.23 -3.63
N VAL A 195 -5.03 9.49 -4.82
CA VAL A 195 -6.10 8.70 -5.41
C VAL A 195 -5.53 7.82 -6.52
N MET A 196 -5.83 6.52 -6.45
CA MET A 196 -5.36 5.52 -7.40
C MET A 196 -6.52 4.99 -8.25
N SER A 197 -6.24 4.67 -9.50
CA SER A 197 -7.21 3.98 -10.36
C SER A 197 -6.56 3.35 -11.59
N PHE A 198 -7.15 2.26 -12.07
CA PHE A 198 -6.93 1.73 -13.44
C PHE A 198 -7.65 2.55 -14.50
N SER A 199 -8.57 3.42 -14.10
CA SER A 199 -9.38 4.25 -15.00
C SER A 199 -8.78 5.65 -15.14
N ALA A 200 -8.16 5.96 -16.29
CA ALA A 200 -7.70 7.31 -16.59
C ALA A 200 -8.84 8.36 -16.51
N ARG A 201 -10.08 7.95 -16.82
CA ARG A 201 -11.25 8.85 -16.68
C ARG A 201 -11.55 9.20 -15.23
N SER A 202 -11.42 8.24 -14.32
CA SER A 202 -11.56 8.47 -12.87
C SER A 202 -10.54 9.50 -12.41
N LEU A 203 -9.25 9.26 -12.73
CA LEU A 203 -8.17 10.17 -12.37
C LEU A 203 -8.36 11.59 -12.92
N HIS A 204 -8.82 11.72 -14.17
CA HIS A 204 -9.12 13.04 -14.74
C HIS A 204 -10.27 13.76 -14.01
N ARG A 205 -11.30 13.03 -13.53
CA ARG A 205 -12.37 13.65 -12.71
C ARG A 205 -11.82 14.18 -11.40
N ILE A 206 -10.99 13.38 -10.72
CA ILE A 206 -10.31 13.80 -9.47
C ILE A 206 -9.46 15.05 -9.73
N GLN A 207 -8.60 15.05 -10.75
CA GLN A 207 -7.73 16.18 -11.08
C GLN A 207 -8.52 17.44 -11.44
N ALA A 208 -9.64 17.30 -12.16
CA ALA A 208 -10.47 18.44 -12.53
C ALA A 208 -11.16 19.07 -11.31
N ALA A 209 -11.57 18.27 -10.33
CA ALA A 209 -12.28 18.73 -9.15
C ALA A 209 -11.34 19.10 -7.98
N SER A 210 -10.19 18.44 -7.86
CA SER A 210 -9.18 18.69 -6.82
C SER A 210 -7.77 18.54 -7.41
N PRO A 211 -7.22 19.59 -8.05
CA PRO A 211 -5.91 19.54 -8.72
C PRO A 211 -4.73 19.27 -7.77
N HIS A 212 -4.91 19.50 -6.48
CA HIS A 212 -3.87 19.31 -5.46
C HIS A 212 -3.73 17.85 -5.00
N LEU A 213 -4.72 16.99 -5.28
CA LEU A 213 -4.63 15.58 -4.92
C LEU A 213 -3.76 14.83 -5.93
N PRO A 214 -2.64 14.23 -5.50
CA PRO A 214 -1.83 13.38 -6.36
C PRO A 214 -2.64 12.18 -6.85
N THR A 215 -2.43 11.81 -8.12
CA THR A 215 -3.11 10.68 -8.74
C THR A 215 -2.11 9.62 -9.17
N VAL A 216 -2.49 8.34 -9.04
CA VAL A 216 -1.68 7.18 -9.42
C VAL A 216 -2.40 6.39 -10.51
N TYR A 217 -1.76 6.20 -11.65
CA TYR A 217 -2.30 5.35 -12.71
C TYR A 217 -1.84 3.90 -12.52
N LEU A 218 -2.76 3.03 -12.14
CA LEU A 218 -2.51 1.61 -11.91
C LEU A 218 -2.43 0.83 -13.23
N MET A 219 -1.47 -0.10 -13.33
CA MET A 219 -1.22 -0.89 -14.53
C MET A 219 -0.99 -2.37 -14.20
N GLN A 220 -1.74 -3.27 -14.84
CA GLN A 220 -1.52 -4.72 -14.81
C GLN A 220 -0.67 -5.21 -15.98
N PHE A 221 -0.59 -4.42 -17.04
CA PHE A 221 0.23 -4.65 -18.24
C PHE A 221 0.64 -3.31 -18.84
N VAL A 222 1.74 -3.33 -19.60
CA VAL A 222 2.20 -2.15 -20.33
C VAL A 222 1.42 -2.04 -21.64
N SER A 223 0.48 -1.12 -21.69
CA SER A 223 -0.26 -0.87 -22.93
C SER A 223 0.64 -0.21 -24.00
N PRO A 224 0.37 -0.38 -25.30
CA PRO A 224 1.14 0.26 -26.37
C PRO A 224 1.22 1.80 -26.24
N ARG A 225 0.21 2.43 -25.63
CA ARG A 225 0.16 3.89 -25.43
C ARG A 225 1.12 4.38 -24.33
N HIS A 226 1.53 3.51 -23.42
CA HIS A 226 2.35 3.85 -22.25
C HIS A 226 3.72 3.16 -22.26
N ARG A 227 4.09 2.49 -23.37
CA ARG A 227 5.36 1.74 -23.51
C ARG A 227 6.62 2.61 -23.46
N ASP A 228 6.47 3.91 -23.68
CA ASP A 228 7.54 4.91 -23.61
C ASP A 228 7.70 5.52 -22.20
N GLY A 229 6.87 5.09 -21.24
CA GLY A 229 6.86 5.60 -19.88
C GLY A 229 5.95 6.80 -19.65
N ARG A 230 5.27 7.32 -20.67
CA ARG A 230 4.31 8.43 -20.48
C ARG A 230 3.00 7.91 -19.91
N LEU A 231 2.45 8.67 -18.97
CA LEU A 231 1.15 8.39 -18.30
C LEU A 231 0.03 9.23 -18.91
N PRO A 232 -1.24 8.97 -18.54
CA PRO A 232 -2.33 9.89 -18.83
C PRO A 232 -2.00 11.31 -18.38
N ARG A 233 -2.47 12.30 -19.14
CA ARG A 233 -2.11 13.71 -18.90
C ARG A 233 -2.38 14.14 -17.46
N GLY A 234 -1.39 14.78 -16.84
CA GLY A 234 -1.47 15.32 -15.48
C GLY A 234 -1.30 14.27 -14.36
N VAL A 235 -1.13 12.98 -14.68
CA VAL A 235 -0.89 11.95 -13.67
C VAL A 235 0.59 11.90 -13.31
N PRO A 236 0.97 12.20 -12.06
CA PRO A 236 2.38 12.27 -11.66
C PRO A 236 2.97 10.91 -11.28
N ILE A 237 2.15 9.91 -10.93
CA ILE A 237 2.62 8.67 -10.31
C ILE A 237 2.18 7.47 -11.13
N ALA A 238 3.13 6.58 -11.44
CA ALA A 238 2.89 5.29 -12.06
C ALA A 238 2.70 4.21 -10.99
N GLY A 239 1.69 3.36 -11.15
CA GLY A 239 1.43 2.21 -10.29
C GLY A 239 1.54 0.88 -11.06
N PRO A 240 2.74 0.42 -11.48
CA PRO A 240 2.89 -0.86 -12.15
C PRO A 240 2.75 -2.02 -11.18
N GLY A 241 2.06 -3.10 -11.60
CA GLY A 241 2.08 -4.36 -10.88
C GLY A 241 3.47 -5.01 -10.92
N ILE A 242 3.86 -5.72 -9.86
CA ILE A 242 5.18 -6.36 -9.73
C ILE A 242 5.51 -7.29 -10.92
N ARG A 243 4.51 -7.91 -11.54
CA ARG A 243 4.72 -8.73 -12.74
C ARG A 243 5.30 -7.93 -13.91
N ILE A 244 4.92 -6.65 -14.07
CA ILE A 244 5.50 -5.76 -15.06
C ILE A 244 6.97 -5.52 -14.73
N VAL A 245 7.27 -5.21 -13.47
CA VAL A 245 8.61 -4.89 -13.01
C VAL A 245 9.56 -6.07 -13.17
N ARG A 246 9.12 -7.29 -12.79
CA ARG A 246 9.88 -8.53 -13.01
C ARG A 246 10.17 -8.81 -14.50
N SER A 247 9.15 -8.63 -15.35
CA SER A 247 9.28 -8.96 -16.79
C SER A 247 10.00 -7.87 -17.59
N HIS A 248 9.92 -6.63 -17.14
CA HIS A 248 10.41 -5.44 -17.85
C HIS A 248 11.02 -4.42 -16.88
N PRO A 249 12.11 -4.75 -16.16
CA PRO A 249 12.70 -3.85 -15.15
C PRO A 249 13.09 -2.48 -15.73
N GLY A 250 13.58 -2.42 -16.98
CA GLY A 250 13.88 -1.17 -17.67
C GLY A 250 12.66 -0.26 -17.94
N TYR A 251 11.43 -0.74 -17.67
CA TYR A 251 10.25 0.11 -17.76
C TYR A 251 10.18 1.12 -16.59
N VAL A 252 10.67 0.74 -15.42
CA VAL A 252 10.79 1.66 -14.27
C VAL A 252 11.66 2.86 -14.63
N GLU A 253 12.81 2.63 -15.27
CA GLU A 253 13.65 3.72 -15.75
C GLU A 253 12.95 4.65 -16.75
N LYS A 254 12.14 4.07 -17.68
CA LYS A 254 11.39 4.90 -18.65
C LYS A 254 10.39 5.80 -17.94
N LEU A 255 9.66 5.28 -16.92
CA LEU A 255 8.74 6.05 -16.10
C LEU A 255 9.47 7.18 -15.36
N LYS A 256 10.59 6.88 -14.72
CA LYS A 256 11.40 7.87 -13.99
C LYS A 256 12.00 8.94 -14.93
N ARG A 257 12.52 8.55 -16.10
CA ARG A 257 12.99 9.50 -17.12
C ARG A 257 11.88 10.40 -17.67
N ALA A 258 10.64 9.93 -17.68
CA ALA A 258 9.47 10.74 -18.02
C ALA A 258 9.00 11.66 -16.88
N GLY A 259 9.69 11.64 -15.72
CA GLY A 259 9.40 12.51 -14.56
C GLY A 259 8.36 11.95 -13.61
N HIS A 260 8.03 10.66 -13.69
CA HIS A 260 7.03 10.04 -12.84
C HIS A 260 7.66 9.36 -11.62
N GLN A 261 6.97 9.45 -10.48
CA GLN A 261 7.19 8.54 -9.35
C GLN A 261 6.65 7.16 -9.68
N VAL A 262 7.19 6.12 -9.03
CA VAL A 262 6.84 4.72 -9.29
C VAL A 262 6.46 4.01 -7.99
N HIS A 263 5.18 3.63 -7.85
CA HIS A 263 4.62 2.89 -6.73
C HIS A 263 4.28 1.46 -7.18
N VAL A 264 5.03 0.46 -6.72
CA VAL A 264 4.89 -0.93 -7.20
C VAL A 264 3.96 -1.73 -6.31
N TRP A 265 3.01 -2.47 -6.90
CA TRP A 265 2.05 -3.34 -6.22
C TRP A 265 1.98 -4.73 -6.87
N THR A 266 1.64 -5.83 -6.25
CA THR A 266 1.74 -6.05 -4.81
C THR A 266 3.04 -6.79 -4.56
N VAL A 267 3.90 -6.22 -3.75
CA VAL A 267 5.27 -6.69 -3.50
C VAL A 267 5.29 -7.40 -2.15
N ASN A 268 5.38 -8.72 -2.15
CA ASN A 268 5.31 -9.54 -0.94
C ASN A 268 6.56 -10.39 -0.73
N GLU A 269 7.29 -10.71 -1.82
CA GLU A 269 8.44 -11.59 -1.75
C GLU A 269 9.73 -10.79 -1.55
N PRO A 270 10.68 -11.28 -0.74
CA PRO A 270 11.93 -10.55 -0.45
C PRO A 270 12.72 -10.18 -1.71
N GLU A 271 12.75 -11.05 -2.71
CA GLU A 271 13.45 -10.82 -3.98
C GLU A 271 12.82 -9.68 -4.77
N ASP A 272 11.51 -9.47 -4.63
CA ASP A 272 10.81 -8.35 -5.27
C ASP A 272 11.09 -7.03 -4.55
N VAL A 273 11.23 -7.08 -3.22
CA VAL A 273 11.65 -5.92 -2.44
C VAL A 273 13.04 -5.48 -2.89
N ASP A 274 14.00 -6.42 -2.98
CA ASP A 274 15.37 -6.15 -3.44
C ASP A 274 15.37 -5.60 -4.87
N LEU A 275 14.56 -6.16 -5.76
CA LEU A 275 14.40 -5.67 -7.13
C LEU A 275 13.88 -4.21 -7.13
N CYS A 276 12.85 -3.91 -6.33
CA CYS A 276 12.29 -2.57 -6.21
C CYS A 276 13.31 -1.56 -5.65
N VAL A 277 14.09 -1.96 -4.63
CA VAL A 277 15.20 -1.17 -4.07
C VAL A 277 16.25 -0.89 -5.13
N GLY A 278 16.70 -1.92 -5.85
CA GLY A 278 17.70 -1.80 -6.91
C GLY A 278 17.27 -0.86 -8.05
N LEU A 279 15.98 -0.85 -8.39
CA LEU A 279 15.39 0.04 -9.39
C LEU A 279 15.08 1.45 -8.85
N GLY A 280 15.18 1.66 -7.55
CA GLY A 280 14.93 2.93 -6.89
C GLY A 280 13.49 3.40 -7.05
N VAL A 281 12.51 2.52 -6.80
CA VAL A 281 11.10 2.89 -6.78
C VAL A 281 10.78 3.82 -5.60
N ASP A 282 9.71 4.58 -5.69
CA ASP A 282 9.36 5.58 -4.66
C ASP A 282 8.45 4.98 -3.57
N ALA A 283 7.66 3.94 -3.90
CA ALA A 283 6.84 3.23 -2.91
C ALA A 283 6.69 1.75 -3.24
N ILE A 284 6.58 0.95 -2.19
CA ILE A 284 6.26 -0.48 -2.20
C ILE A 284 4.90 -0.67 -1.55
N ILE A 285 3.93 -1.21 -2.29
CA ILE A 285 2.61 -1.57 -1.80
C ILE A 285 2.60 -3.07 -1.53
N THR A 286 2.38 -3.48 -0.26
CA THR A 286 2.59 -4.85 0.22
C THR A 286 1.50 -5.31 1.19
N ASN A 287 1.24 -6.62 1.21
CA ASN A 287 0.40 -7.25 2.23
C ASN A 287 1.14 -7.47 3.57
N ARG A 288 2.49 -7.33 3.56
CA ARG A 288 3.41 -7.67 4.65
C ARG A 288 4.23 -6.45 5.09
N PRO A 289 3.60 -5.37 5.59
CA PRO A 289 4.31 -4.11 5.87
C PRO A 289 5.47 -4.30 6.84
N ARG A 290 5.30 -5.07 7.93
CA ARG A 290 6.36 -5.36 8.90
C ARG A 290 7.57 -6.03 8.26
N ALA A 291 7.36 -7.06 7.44
CA ALA A 291 8.45 -7.78 6.80
C ALA A 291 9.24 -6.89 5.83
N VAL A 292 8.55 -6.06 5.05
CA VAL A 292 9.19 -5.11 4.13
C VAL A 292 9.95 -4.03 4.90
N LEU A 293 9.37 -3.46 5.96
CA LEU A 293 10.07 -2.48 6.82
C LEU A 293 11.35 -3.07 7.42
N HIS A 294 11.28 -4.30 7.94
CA HIS A 294 12.45 -4.99 8.48
C HIS A 294 13.54 -5.19 7.40
N GLN A 295 13.17 -5.64 6.19
CA GLN A 295 14.11 -5.81 5.08
C GLN A 295 14.76 -4.47 4.65
N LEU A 296 14.02 -3.35 4.78
CA LEU A 296 14.54 -2.00 4.53
C LEU A 296 15.35 -1.42 5.71
N GLY A 297 15.58 -2.20 6.79
CA GLY A 297 16.30 -1.74 7.97
C GLY A 297 15.54 -0.71 8.82
N ARG A 298 14.21 -0.77 8.80
CA ARG A 298 13.29 0.20 9.44
C ARG A 298 12.37 -0.45 10.49
N GLY A 299 12.66 -1.65 10.93
CA GLY A 299 11.88 -2.42 11.92
C GLY A 299 12.48 -2.42 13.30
#